data_229b0eb5b124614d3aac6c1019e68747
#
_entry.id   229b0eb5b124614d3aac6c1019e68747
#
_cell.length_a   1.000
_cell.length_b   1.000
_cell.length_c   1.000
_cell.angle_alpha   90.00
_cell.angle_beta   90.00
_cell.angle_gamma   90.00
#
_symmetry.space_group_name_H-M   'P 1'
#
loop_
_entity.id
_entity.type
_entity.pdbx_description
1 polymer ?
#
loop_
_entity_poly.entity_id
_entity_poly.type
_entity_poly.pdbx_seq_one_letter_code
_entity_poly.pdbx_strand_id
1 'polypeptide(L)'
;PQAGYLYLINERPTPTQKFDVMFPAGGSAEMRAGQVLQIPPPSGQPENDWFGFEREGDTDKIWLIWSAHEVPELEAVKHWANAEDDGKIKNREEVETLRRYLAAQSANVPTIEADEATKQTKLTGKGPVLVGSITLRHR
;
A
#
# COMPACT_ATOMS: atom_id res chain seq x y z
N PRO A 1 -11.00 -15.53 6.04
CA PRO A 1 -10.36 -14.90 4.89
C PRO A 1 -11.31 -14.84 3.70
N GLN A 2 -11.36 -13.71 3.05
CA GLN A 2 -12.26 -13.43 1.92
C GLN A 2 -11.44 -12.96 0.72
N ALA A 3 -11.83 -13.40 -0.48
CA ALA A 3 -11.23 -12.87 -1.71
C ALA A 3 -11.63 -11.40 -1.90
N GLY A 4 -10.75 -10.61 -2.50
CA GLY A 4 -10.96 -9.19 -2.73
C GLY A 4 -9.80 -8.56 -3.46
N TYR A 5 -9.62 -7.27 -3.26
CA TYR A 5 -8.57 -6.47 -3.89
C TYR A 5 -7.70 -5.83 -2.82
N LEU A 6 -6.40 -5.90 -3.00
CA LEU A 6 -5.42 -5.30 -2.10
C LEU A 6 -4.64 -4.21 -2.83
N TYR A 7 -4.50 -3.07 -2.15
CA TYR A 7 -3.67 -1.98 -2.63
C TYR A 7 -2.74 -1.54 -1.51
N LEU A 8 -1.49 -1.27 -1.85
CA LEU A 8 -0.51 -0.70 -0.93
C LEU A 8 0.04 0.59 -1.52
N ILE A 9 -0.05 1.64 -0.72
CA ILE A 9 0.38 2.99 -1.10
C ILE A 9 1.35 3.49 -0.03
N ASN A 10 2.51 3.95 -0.45
CA ASN A 10 3.44 4.65 0.42
C ASN A 10 3.17 6.16 0.36
N GLU A 11 3.00 6.78 1.51
CA GLU A 11 2.90 8.23 1.67
C GLU A 11 4.17 8.75 2.30
N ARG A 12 4.89 9.59 1.58
CA ARG A 12 6.08 10.27 2.08
C ARG A 12 5.70 11.62 2.69
N PRO A 13 6.09 11.87 3.95
CA PRO A 13 5.83 13.14 4.62
C PRO A 13 6.84 14.20 4.14
N THR A 14 6.74 14.60 2.91
CA THR A 14 7.47 15.76 2.41
C THR A 14 6.55 16.98 2.41
N PRO A 15 7.09 18.22 2.31
CA PRO A 15 6.26 19.43 2.22
C PRO A 15 5.21 19.36 1.11
N THR A 16 5.40 18.49 0.13
CA THR A 16 4.54 18.31 -1.03
C THR A 16 3.85 16.94 -1.05
N GLN A 17 3.58 16.32 0.07
CA GLN A 17 2.88 15.03 0.20
C GLN A 17 2.91 14.18 -1.08
N LYS A 18 3.76 13.16 -1.11
CA LYS A 18 3.95 12.29 -2.28
C LYS A 18 3.45 10.89 -1.99
N PHE A 19 2.83 10.28 -2.98
CA PHE A 19 2.36 8.91 -2.93
C PHE A 19 3.07 8.04 -3.97
N ASP A 20 3.45 6.84 -3.54
CA ASP A 20 4.02 5.83 -4.41
C ASP A 20 3.14 4.58 -4.36
N VAL A 21 2.81 4.02 -5.53
CA VAL A 21 2.09 2.75 -5.60
C VAL A 21 3.08 1.61 -5.36
N MET A 22 2.87 0.85 -4.29
CA MET A 22 3.71 -0.30 -3.96
C MET A 22 3.12 -1.61 -4.49
N PHE A 23 1.80 -1.72 -4.48
CA PHE A 23 1.07 -2.88 -4.99
C PHE A 23 -0.31 -2.45 -5.50
N PRO A 24 -0.80 -3.00 -6.62
CA PRO A 24 -0.13 -4.00 -7.47
C PRO A 24 1.07 -3.41 -8.23
N ALA A 25 2.07 -4.26 -8.44
CA ALA A 25 3.25 -3.91 -9.24
C ALA A 25 3.03 -4.30 -10.70
N GLY A 26 2.05 -3.68 -11.35
CA GLY A 26 1.52 -4.07 -12.64
C GLY A 26 0.46 -5.18 -12.52
N GLY A 27 -0.54 -5.16 -13.38
CA GLY A 27 -1.58 -6.17 -13.42
C GLY A 27 -2.71 -5.97 -12.40
N SER A 28 -3.22 -7.06 -11.85
CA SER A 28 -4.41 -7.06 -11.01
C SER A 28 -4.09 -6.92 -9.52
N ALA A 29 -4.93 -6.17 -8.82
CA ALA A 29 -4.93 -6.09 -7.35
C ALA A 29 -5.69 -7.24 -6.68
N GLU A 30 -6.26 -8.16 -7.46
CA GLU A 30 -7.08 -9.25 -6.95
C GLU A 30 -6.28 -10.19 -6.05
N MET A 31 -6.87 -10.52 -4.91
CA MET A 31 -6.34 -11.45 -3.93
C MET A 31 -7.32 -12.58 -3.67
N ARG A 32 -6.84 -13.80 -3.70
CA ARG A 32 -7.64 -14.98 -3.34
C ARG A 32 -7.70 -15.13 -1.82
N ALA A 33 -8.77 -15.74 -1.33
CA ALA A 33 -8.88 -16.08 0.08
C ALA A 33 -7.68 -16.95 0.52
N GLY A 34 -7.05 -16.55 1.62
CA GLY A 34 -5.89 -17.27 2.17
C GLY A 34 -4.56 -17.06 1.42
N GLN A 35 -4.54 -16.25 0.39
CA GLN A 35 -3.31 -15.94 -0.33
C GLN A 35 -2.36 -15.13 0.55
N VAL A 36 -1.07 -15.50 0.53
CA VAL A 36 0.01 -14.75 1.17
C VAL A 36 0.76 -13.96 0.10
N LEU A 37 0.98 -12.69 0.36
CA LEU A 37 1.70 -11.79 -0.52
C LEU A 37 2.96 -11.30 0.18
N GLN A 38 4.10 -11.41 -0.50
CA GLN A 38 5.36 -10.81 -0.05
C GLN A 38 5.61 -9.52 -0.83
N ILE A 39 5.87 -8.43 -0.11
CA ILE A 39 6.17 -7.13 -0.70
C ILE A 39 7.44 -6.56 -0.02
N PRO A 40 8.46 -6.22 -0.79
CA PRO A 40 8.59 -6.38 -2.24
C PRO A 40 8.60 -7.86 -2.68
N PRO A 41 8.23 -8.14 -3.94
CA PRO A 41 8.28 -9.50 -4.45
C PRO A 41 9.69 -10.07 -4.36
N PRO A 42 9.84 -11.38 -4.10
CA PRO A 42 11.16 -12.00 -4.05
C PRO A 42 11.90 -11.84 -5.38
N SER A 43 13.08 -11.25 -5.34
CA SER A 43 13.91 -11.02 -6.54
C SER A 43 14.87 -12.19 -6.83
N GLY A 44 14.97 -13.16 -5.92
CA GLY A 44 15.99 -14.19 -5.92
C GLY A 44 17.33 -13.73 -5.34
N GLN A 45 17.43 -12.46 -4.95
CA GLN A 45 18.57 -11.83 -4.26
C GLN A 45 18.07 -11.20 -2.98
N PRO A 46 18.11 -11.87 -1.83
CA PRO A 46 17.50 -11.43 -0.58
C PRO A 46 17.93 -10.03 -0.13
N GLU A 47 19.13 -9.60 -0.50
CA GLU A 47 19.64 -8.26 -0.23
C GLU A 47 18.89 -7.15 -0.96
N ASN A 48 18.17 -7.49 -2.04
CA ASN A 48 17.37 -6.56 -2.83
C ASN A 48 15.87 -6.63 -2.50
N ASP A 49 15.47 -7.57 -1.63
CA ASP A 49 14.07 -7.77 -1.25
C ASP A 49 13.66 -6.84 -0.09
N TRP A 50 14.22 -5.64 -0.04
CA TRP A 50 13.95 -4.63 0.97
C TRP A 50 13.59 -3.29 0.33
N PHE A 51 12.66 -2.59 0.96
CA PHE A 51 12.39 -1.21 0.54
C PHE A 51 13.58 -0.31 0.86
N GLY A 52 14.09 0.37 -0.17
CA GLY A 52 15.09 1.42 0.01
C GLY A 52 14.45 2.70 0.54
N PHE A 53 15.00 3.23 1.60
CA PHE A 53 14.59 4.51 2.17
C PHE A 53 15.65 5.57 1.84
N GLU A 54 15.20 6.74 1.42
CA GLU A 54 16.13 7.76 0.87
C GLU A 54 16.93 8.47 1.95
N ARG A 55 16.43 8.54 3.19
CA ARG A 55 17.10 9.28 4.27
C ARG A 55 16.89 8.64 5.64
N GLU A 56 17.95 8.62 6.43
CA GLU A 56 17.87 8.27 7.84
C GLU A 56 17.05 9.32 8.61
N GLY A 57 16.17 8.85 9.49
CA GLY A 57 15.31 9.71 10.29
C GLY A 57 13.98 10.08 9.66
N ASP A 58 13.79 9.81 8.37
CA ASP A 58 12.50 10.02 7.71
C ASP A 58 11.46 8.99 8.20
N THR A 59 10.22 9.36 8.07
CA THR A 59 9.08 8.51 8.42
C THR A 59 8.22 8.28 7.19
N ASP A 60 8.03 7.05 6.80
CA ASP A 60 7.10 6.67 5.74
C ASP A 60 5.84 6.08 6.34
N LYS A 61 4.71 6.35 5.71
CA LYS A 61 3.43 5.79 6.07
C LYS A 61 2.95 4.89 4.93
N ILE A 62 2.74 3.62 5.25
CA ILE A 62 2.21 2.66 4.29
C ILE A 62 0.73 2.47 4.56
N TRP A 63 -0.09 2.79 3.56
CA TRP A 63 -1.52 2.54 3.57
C TRP A 63 -1.79 1.15 3.01
N LEU A 64 -2.58 0.37 3.76
CA LEU A 64 -3.11 -0.93 3.34
C LEU A 64 -4.59 -0.77 3.10
N ILE A 65 -5.02 -0.98 1.86
CA ILE A 65 -6.41 -0.88 1.46
C ILE A 65 -6.85 -2.25 0.94
N TRP A 66 -7.78 -2.87 1.65
CA TRP A 66 -8.46 -4.06 1.16
C TRP A 66 -9.90 -3.72 0.83
N SER A 67 -10.39 -4.22 -0.29
CA SER A 67 -11.76 -3.99 -0.73
C SER A 67 -12.36 -5.26 -1.32
N ALA A 68 -13.65 -5.49 -1.08
CA ALA A 68 -14.40 -6.57 -1.72
C ALA A 68 -14.56 -6.35 -3.23
N HIS A 69 -14.42 -5.10 -3.68
CA HIS A 69 -14.55 -4.69 -5.08
C HIS A 69 -13.37 -3.82 -5.51
N GLU A 70 -13.15 -3.71 -6.82
CA GLU A 70 -12.16 -2.76 -7.33
C GLU A 70 -12.45 -1.34 -6.81
N VAL A 71 -11.40 -0.63 -6.46
CA VAL A 71 -11.48 0.77 -6.01
C VAL A 71 -11.07 1.66 -7.18
N PRO A 72 -12.00 2.40 -7.81
CA PRO A 72 -11.72 3.17 -9.02
C PRO A 72 -10.56 4.16 -8.85
N GLU A 73 -10.45 4.83 -7.71
CA GLU A 73 -9.39 5.79 -7.40
C GLU A 73 -8.01 5.15 -7.36
N LEU A 74 -7.92 3.90 -6.92
CA LEU A 74 -6.68 3.13 -6.85
C LEU A 74 -6.38 2.41 -8.16
N GLU A 75 -7.41 1.92 -8.85
CA GLU A 75 -7.26 1.37 -10.20
C GLU A 75 -6.72 2.41 -11.19
N ALA A 76 -7.12 3.68 -11.03
CA ALA A 76 -6.65 4.77 -11.89
C ALA A 76 -5.16 5.06 -11.73
N VAL A 77 -4.56 4.78 -10.57
CA VAL A 77 -3.15 5.11 -10.29
C VAL A 77 -2.21 3.91 -10.37
N LYS A 78 -2.71 2.69 -10.48
CA LYS A 78 -1.85 1.50 -10.48
C LYS A 78 -0.87 1.43 -11.66
N HIS A 79 -1.14 2.14 -12.76
CA HIS A 79 -0.24 2.20 -13.92
C HIS A 79 1.10 2.87 -13.61
N TRP A 80 1.20 3.67 -12.55
CA TRP A 80 2.46 4.27 -12.12
C TRP A 80 3.45 3.25 -11.56
N ALA A 81 2.97 2.06 -11.18
CA ALA A 81 3.81 0.96 -10.71
C ALA A 81 4.48 0.24 -11.88
N ASN A 82 5.34 0.94 -12.59
CA ASN A 82 6.13 0.45 -13.71
C ASN A 82 7.62 0.79 -13.50
N ALA A 83 8.48 0.22 -14.33
CA ALA A 83 9.93 0.36 -14.17
C ALA A 83 10.44 1.82 -14.38
N GLU A 84 9.73 2.62 -15.19
CA GLU A 84 10.10 4.00 -15.47
C GLU A 84 9.70 4.95 -14.34
N ASP A 85 8.47 4.81 -13.84
CA ASP A 85 7.89 5.69 -12.82
C ASP A 85 8.19 5.22 -11.39
N ASP A 86 8.55 3.97 -11.23
CA ASP A 86 8.88 3.35 -9.94
C ASP A 86 7.80 3.57 -8.86
N GLY A 87 6.55 3.48 -9.27
CA GLY A 87 5.39 3.68 -8.41
C GLY A 87 5.03 5.14 -8.12
N LYS A 88 5.85 6.10 -8.52
CA LYS A 88 5.67 7.52 -8.19
C LYS A 88 4.49 8.12 -8.95
N ILE A 89 3.46 8.54 -8.23
CA ILE A 89 2.31 9.22 -8.81
C ILE A 89 2.69 10.66 -9.12
N LYS A 90 2.79 10.98 -10.41
CA LYS A 90 3.25 12.29 -10.89
C LYS A 90 2.10 13.24 -11.26
N ASN A 91 0.88 12.75 -11.34
CA ASN A 91 -0.30 13.55 -11.66
C ASN A 91 -0.91 14.16 -10.39
N ARG A 92 -0.99 15.47 -10.36
CA ARG A 92 -1.48 16.22 -9.19
C ARG A 92 -2.94 15.94 -8.86
N GLU A 93 -3.79 15.79 -9.86
CA GLU A 93 -5.22 15.51 -9.66
C GLU A 93 -5.44 14.11 -9.07
N GLU A 94 -4.66 13.14 -9.52
CA GLU A 94 -4.69 11.78 -8.99
C GLU A 94 -4.22 11.74 -7.53
N VAL A 95 -3.18 12.49 -7.18
CA VAL A 95 -2.72 12.64 -5.80
C VAL A 95 -3.82 13.23 -4.91
N GLU A 96 -4.51 14.28 -5.37
CA GLU A 96 -5.61 14.90 -4.63
C GLU A 96 -6.80 13.94 -4.46
N THR A 97 -7.15 13.20 -5.51
CA THR A 97 -8.22 12.20 -5.48
C THR A 97 -7.90 11.09 -4.48
N LEU A 98 -6.66 10.59 -4.49
CA LEU A 98 -6.20 9.57 -3.57
C LEU A 98 -6.22 10.08 -2.11
N ARG A 99 -5.77 11.29 -1.87
CA ARG A 99 -5.80 11.91 -0.54
C ARG A 99 -7.21 12.02 0.01
N ARG A 100 -8.16 12.47 -0.80
CA ARG A 100 -9.58 12.55 -0.41
C ARG A 100 -10.16 11.17 -0.12
N TYR A 101 -9.83 10.18 -0.94
CA TYR A 101 -10.26 8.80 -0.73
C TYR A 101 -9.77 8.28 0.64
N LEU A 102 -8.48 8.41 0.93
CA LEU A 102 -7.91 7.95 2.20
C LEU A 102 -8.52 8.68 3.40
N ALA A 103 -8.75 9.99 3.30
CA ALA A 103 -9.39 10.77 4.35
C ALA A 103 -10.86 10.32 4.58
N ALA A 104 -11.60 10.06 3.52
CA ALA A 104 -12.99 9.60 3.61
C ALA A 104 -13.11 8.22 4.27
N GLN A 105 -12.11 7.35 4.13
CA GLN A 105 -12.09 6.01 4.72
C GLN A 105 -11.54 5.97 6.15
N SER A 106 -11.10 7.07 6.71
CA SER A 106 -10.46 7.13 8.03
C SER A 106 -11.39 6.73 9.18
N ALA A 107 -12.71 6.71 8.98
CA ALA A 107 -13.69 6.29 9.97
C ALA A 107 -13.76 4.75 10.17
N ASN A 108 -13.26 3.96 9.22
CA ASN A 108 -13.30 2.50 9.24
C ASN A 108 -11.90 1.93 9.51
N VAL A 109 -11.38 2.19 10.71
CA VAL A 109 -10.03 1.73 11.09
C VAL A 109 -10.06 0.24 11.42
N PRO A 110 -9.37 -0.61 10.65
CA PRO A 110 -9.23 -2.03 10.97
C PRO A 110 -8.20 -2.23 12.09
N THR A 111 -8.21 -3.42 12.68
CA THR A 111 -7.15 -3.87 13.56
C THR A 111 -5.98 -4.36 12.71
N ILE A 112 -4.79 -3.85 12.98
CA ILE A 112 -3.55 -4.27 12.33
C ILE A 112 -2.69 -4.97 13.37
N GLU A 113 -2.37 -6.24 13.13
CA GLU A 113 -1.55 -7.05 14.01
C GLU A 113 -0.32 -7.54 13.25
N ALA A 114 0.85 -7.32 13.82
CA ALA A 114 2.10 -7.88 13.32
C ALA A 114 2.42 -9.18 14.05
N ASP A 115 2.62 -10.24 13.29
CA ASP A 115 3.10 -11.53 13.82
C ASP A 115 4.61 -11.62 13.58
N GLU A 116 5.37 -11.42 14.66
CA GLU A 116 6.83 -11.46 14.61
C GLU A 116 7.38 -12.85 14.26
N ALA A 117 6.67 -13.91 14.64
CA ALA A 117 7.11 -15.29 14.39
C ALA A 117 7.01 -15.65 12.91
N THR A 118 5.92 -15.26 12.25
CA THR A 118 5.69 -15.54 10.83
C THR A 118 6.12 -14.40 9.90
N LYS A 119 6.51 -13.26 10.47
CA LYS A 119 6.83 -12.03 9.71
C LYS A 119 5.66 -11.56 8.82
N GLN A 120 4.45 -11.75 9.30
CA GLN A 120 3.22 -11.38 8.59
C GLN A 120 2.51 -10.23 9.28
N THR A 121 1.82 -9.43 8.48
CA THR A 121 0.90 -8.40 8.99
C THR A 121 -0.52 -8.82 8.68
N LYS A 122 -1.37 -8.87 9.70
CA LYS A 122 -2.77 -9.23 9.57
C LYS A 122 -3.65 -8.00 9.71
N LEU A 123 -4.53 -7.81 8.74
CA LEU A 123 -5.54 -6.77 8.73
C LEU A 123 -6.90 -7.39 9.02
N THR A 124 -7.56 -6.96 10.08
CA THR A 124 -8.88 -7.47 10.48
C THR A 124 -9.86 -6.32 10.67
N GLY A 125 -11.04 -6.45 10.08
CA GLY A 125 -12.10 -5.47 10.22
C GLY A 125 -13.41 -5.96 9.65
N LYS A 126 -14.42 -5.11 9.67
CA LYS A 126 -15.75 -5.37 9.14
C LYS A 126 -16.07 -4.35 8.04
N GLY A 127 -16.77 -4.81 7.01
CA GLY A 127 -17.21 -3.95 5.92
C GLY A 127 -16.57 -4.28 4.58
N PRO A 128 -17.05 -3.66 3.49
CA PRO A 128 -16.58 -3.93 2.13
C PRO A 128 -15.22 -3.31 1.83
N VAL A 129 -14.78 -2.34 2.63
CA VAL A 129 -13.49 -1.65 2.48
C VAL A 129 -12.82 -1.51 3.84
N LEU A 130 -11.57 -1.92 3.94
CA LEU A 130 -10.73 -1.75 5.11
C LEU A 130 -9.53 -0.90 4.72
N VAL A 131 -9.31 0.20 5.44
CA VAL A 131 -8.16 1.08 5.21
C VAL A 131 -7.42 1.25 6.53
N GLY A 132 -6.19 0.79 6.55
CA GLY A 132 -5.29 0.94 7.68
C GLY A 132 -3.95 1.52 7.25
N SER A 133 -3.12 1.92 8.21
CA SER A 133 -1.80 2.44 7.93
C SER A 133 -0.76 1.95 8.93
N ILE A 134 0.44 1.76 8.44
CA ILE A 134 1.63 1.46 9.23
C ILE A 134 2.63 2.59 9.02
N THR A 135 3.17 3.11 10.12
CA THR A 135 4.22 4.12 10.09
C THR A 135 5.57 3.47 10.31
N LEU A 136 6.47 3.64 9.36
CA LEU A 136 7.84 3.15 9.44
C LEU A 136 8.78 4.33 9.70
N ARG A 137 9.60 4.22 10.73
CA ARG A 137 10.66 5.19 11.01
C ARG A 137 11.99 4.62 10.58
N HIS A 138 12.71 5.37 9.81
CA HIS A 138 14.07 5.01 9.39
C HIS A 138 15.07 5.30 10.50
N ARG A 139 15.82 4.31 10.80
CA ARG A 139 16.92 4.42 11.77
C ARG A 139 18.26 4.45 11.08
#